data_3bae87774118d24997ff1a842ec808bc
#
_entry.id   3bae87774118d24997ff1a842ec808bc
#
_cell.length_a   1.000
_cell.length_b   1.000
_cell.length_c   1.000
_cell.angle_alpha   90.00
_cell.angle_beta   90.00
_cell.angle_gamma   90.00
#
_symmetry.space_group_name_H-M   'P 1'
#
loop_
_entity.id
_entity.type
_entity.pdbx_description
1 polymer ?
#
loop_
_entity_poly.entity_id
_entity_poly.type
_entity_poly.pdbx_seq_one_letter_code
_entity_poly.pdbx_strand_id
1 'polypeptide(L)'
;MRAITTHTGSWDVDPFCPCARNRKERYQMNSCLDAFSTTFDAFTPMLNFHEQQDAQTEWRSCRVNSQTVAPLDASSPLSYSSFAGKCSQEAVDDTKTGLGLAMGLYDGYYLIRDTAYKSLLDRAKISGSALPKLSRTVLAAVLNECLHLHSAEALLLLREGKISAVHSGDAVDYSVLPISELLGTLKTKLDARFPGNIFLAGYTDHAITSASWQLPAQREDLLGTYAKLLAANGKATMAGRLTPGVRFITSDTGVASAKVSALLTGDQHPIHIGSCVAVDHRHQSKIADFESAMDQLFAQFGDAVSKLQALMEVHLDYPVNAMTRVCKKLSMPKKAADEAIAMFEMAYGDNPATAHDVFMAMQEIPYILKTEHTPESKLLIVEENMARAMSLRWSEYDRARAVS
;
A
#
# COMPACT_ATOMS: atom_id res chain seq x y z
N MET A 1 20.40 -37.89 38.41
CA MET A 1 18.99 -37.74 37.96
C MET A 1 18.39 -36.50 38.60
N ARG A 2 18.29 -35.42 37.88
CA ARG A 2 17.54 -34.22 38.28
C ARG A 2 16.50 -33.94 37.18
N ALA A 3 15.24 -33.96 37.58
CA ALA A 3 14.11 -33.74 36.72
C ALA A 3 14.06 -32.28 36.25
N ILE A 4 13.90 -32.08 34.95
CA ILE A 4 13.65 -30.76 34.33
C ILE A 4 12.14 -30.59 34.27
N THR A 5 11.64 -29.68 35.05
CA THR A 5 10.21 -29.26 35.06
C THR A 5 10.00 -28.29 33.91
N THR A 6 9.18 -28.69 32.94
CA THR A 6 8.70 -27.81 31.85
C THR A 6 7.61 -26.91 32.38
N HIS A 7 7.87 -25.60 32.42
CA HIS A 7 6.84 -24.59 32.62
C HIS A 7 6.13 -24.30 31.30
N THR A 8 4.89 -24.76 31.16
CA THR A 8 3.93 -24.29 30.18
C THR A 8 3.31 -23.00 30.72
N GLY A 9 3.83 -21.85 30.32
CA GLY A 9 3.22 -20.56 30.60
C GLY A 9 2.09 -20.28 29.60
N SER A 10 0.85 -20.41 30.05
CA SER A 10 -0.31 -19.82 29.38
C SER A 10 -0.24 -18.30 29.59
N TRP A 11 -0.18 -17.54 28.51
CA TRP A 11 -0.32 -16.08 28.56
C TRP A 11 -1.83 -15.75 28.64
N ASP A 12 -2.41 -15.78 29.85
CA ASP A 12 -3.68 -15.16 30.11
C ASP A 12 -3.50 -13.63 30.06
N VAL A 13 -4.07 -13.00 29.06
CA VAL A 13 -4.12 -11.53 28.96
C VAL A 13 -5.11 -11.04 30.03
N ASP A 14 -4.60 -10.33 31.02
CA ASP A 14 -5.39 -9.72 32.11
C ASP A 14 -6.44 -8.75 31.48
N PRO A 15 -7.75 -9.01 31.65
CA PRO A 15 -8.81 -8.16 31.12
C PRO A 15 -8.93 -6.79 31.82
N PHE A 16 -8.12 -6.51 32.84
CA PHE A 16 -8.11 -5.26 33.59
C PHE A 16 -6.89 -4.36 33.33
N CYS A 17 -6.07 -4.65 32.31
CA CYS A 17 -4.97 -3.77 31.95
C CYS A 17 -5.52 -2.40 31.48
N PRO A 18 -5.15 -1.25 32.10
CA PRO A 18 -5.61 0.08 31.71
C PRO A 18 -5.26 0.45 30.26
N CYS A 19 -4.26 -0.18 29.66
CA CYS A 19 -3.89 0.01 28.27
C CYS A 19 -4.92 -0.58 27.27
N ALA A 20 -5.77 -1.53 27.70
CA ALA A 20 -6.82 -2.10 26.86
C ALA A 20 -8.06 -1.18 26.76
N ARG A 21 -8.32 -0.32 27.75
CA ARG A 21 -9.45 0.62 27.72
C ARG A 21 -9.21 1.83 26.80
N ASN A 22 -7.97 2.24 26.58
CA ASN A 22 -7.64 3.37 25.71
C ASN A 22 -7.59 3.04 24.21
N ARG A 23 -7.75 1.78 23.80
CA ARG A 23 -7.79 1.40 22.37
C ARG A 23 -9.11 1.71 21.67
N LYS A 24 -10.22 1.79 22.38
CA LYS A 24 -11.55 2.08 21.77
C LYS A 24 -11.84 3.56 21.53
N GLU A 25 -11.14 4.48 22.19
CA GLU A 25 -11.38 5.94 22.06
C GLU A 25 -10.37 6.68 21.16
N ARG A 26 -9.37 6.00 20.57
CA ARG A 26 -8.35 6.63 19.71
C ARG A 26 -8.74 6.77 18.24
N TYR A 27 -9.97 6.45 17.84
CA TYR A 27 -10.35 6.34 16.42
C TYR A 27 -11.26 7.46 15.91
N GLN A 28 -10.98 8.70 16.29
CA GLN A 28 -11.29 9.87 15.47
C GLN A 28 -10.02 10.73 15.38
N MET A 29 -8.97 10.21 14.73
CA MET A 29 -7.98 11.13 14.20
C MET A 29 -8.73 12.01 13.20
N ASN A 30 -8.65 13.32 13.41
CA ASN A 30 -9.30 14.31 12.57
C ASN A 30 -8.79 14.12 11.12
N SER A 31 -9.67 13.70 10.21
CA SER A 31 -9.34 13.46 8.79
C SER A 31 -8.87 14.71 8.06
N CYS A 32 -9.03 15.90 8.67
CA CYS A 32 -8.47 17.15 8.16
C CYS A 32 -6.93 17.20 8.24
N LEU A 33 -6.27 16.39 9.10
CA LEU A 33 -4.82 16.42 9.30
C LEU A 33 -4.09 15.60 8.23
N ASP A 34 -2.93 16.06 7.80
CA ASP A 34 -2.14 15.39 6.76
C ASP A 34 -1.56 14.03 7.22
N ALA A 35 -1.37 13.85 8.54
CA ALA A 35 -0.94 12.61 9.15
C ALA A 35 -2.08 11.60 9.43
N PHE A 36 -3.30 11.87 8.94
CA PHE A 36 -4.45 10.99 9.14
C PHE A 36 -4.18 9.58 8.59
N SER A 37 -4.49 8.58 9.40
CA SER A 37 -4.64 7.19 8.99
C SER A 37 -5.59 6.46 9.91
N THR A 38 -6.28 5.45 9.42
CA THR A 38 -7.18 4.61 10.22
C THR A 38 -7.15 3.17 9.75
N THR A 39 -7.49 2.26 10.66
CA THR A 39 -7.60 0.82 10.41
C THR A 39 -9.01 0.34 10.72
N PHE A 40 -9.44 -0.72 10.05
CA PHE A 40 -10.76 -1.31 10.20
C PHE A 40 -10.64 -2.81 10.44
N ASP A 41 -11.32 -3.28 11.49
CA ASP A 41 -11.40 -4.70 11.84
C ASP A 41 -12.66 -5.37 11.23
N ALA A 42 -13.54 -4.58 10.56
CA ALA A 42 -14.73 -5.06 9.88
C ALA A 42 -15.00 -4.29 8.59
N PHE A 43 -15.61 -4.96 7.61
CA PHE A 43 -15.87 -4.39 6.30
C PHE A 43 -16.91 -3.26 6.32
N THR A 44 -18.02 -3.43 7.01
CA THR A 44 -19.11 -2.44 7.03
C THR A 44 -18.66 -1.06 7.53
N PRO A 45 -17.92 -0.93 8.66
CA PRO A 45 -17.37 0.36 9.07
C PRO A 45 -16.44 0.98 8.03
N MET A 46 -15.63 0.18 7.33
CA MET A 46 -14.76 0.66 6.28
C MET A 46 -15.55 1.18 5.07
N LEU A 47 -16.56 0.43 4.63
CA LEU A 47 -17.42 0.85 3.51
C LEU A 47 -18.15 2.15 3.85
N ASN A 48 -18.79 2.23 5.02
CA ASN A 48 -19.51 3.43 5.47
C ASN A 48 -18.59 4.66 5.55
N PHE A 49 -17.33 4.47 5.98
CA PHE A 49 -16.33 5.54 5.99
C PHE A 49 -16.08 6.08 4.58
N HIS A 50 -15.86 5.19 3.60
CA HIS A 50 -15.60 5.60 2.23
C HIS A 50 -16.85 6.16 1.53
N GLU A 51 -18.05 5.67 1.82
CA GLU A 51 -19.29 6.26 1.33
C GLU A 51 -19.46 7.72 1.81
N GLN A 52 -19.18 7.97 3.09
CA GLN A 52 -19.20 9.33 3.65
C GLN A 52 -18.12 10.22 3.05
N GLN A 53 -16.90 9.68 2.86
CA GLN A 53 -15.79 10.39 2.25
C GLN A 53 -16.09 10.72 0.78
N ASP A 54 -16.61 9.78 0.00
CA ASP A 54 -16.97 10.00 -1.41
C ASP A 54 -18.09 11.04 -1.54
N ALA A 55 -19.10 11.01 -0.64
CA ALA A 55 -20.18 12.00 -0.60
C ALA A 55 -19.69 13.44 -0.26
N GLN A 56 -18.57 13.56 0.46
CA GLN A 56 -17.95 14.85 0.84
C GLN A 56 -16.82 15.25 -0.10
N THR A 57 -16.46 14.38 -1.05
CA THR A 57 -15.41 14.63 -2.03
C THR A 57 -15.95 15.49 -3.16
N GLU A 58 -15.22 16.56 -3.47
CA GLU A 58 -15.50 17.39 -4.64
C GLU A 58 -14.42 17.18 -5.69
N TRP A 59 -14.85 16.84 -6.91
CA TRP A 59 -14.00 16.81 -8.10
C TRP A 59 -14.24 18.09 -8.90
N ARG A 60 -13.21 18.92 -9.02
CA ARG A 60 -13.34 20.25 -9.64
C ARG A 60 -12.39 20.41 -10.84
N SER A 61 -12.94 20.67 -12.00
CA SER A 61 -12.15 21.03 -13.18
C SER A 61 -11.74 22.50 -13.16
N CYS A 62 -10.50 22.76 -13.52
CA CYS A 62 -9.97 24.11 -13.75
C CYS A 62 -8.81 24.08 -14.73
N ARG A 63 -8.43 25.23 -15.30
CA ARG A 63 -7.23 25.33 -16.12
C ARG A 63 -5.98 25.38 -15.24
N VAL A 64 -4.92 24.71 -15.67
CA VAL A 64 -3.63 24.70 -14.94
C VAL A 64 -3.11 26.13 -14.75
N ASN A 65 -3.15 26.97 -15.79
CA ASN A 65 -2.68 28.35 -15.76
C ASN A 65 -3.58 29.34 -14.97
N SER A 66 -4.74 28.90 -14.49
CA SER A 66 -5.60 29.70 -13.60
C SER A 66 -5.32 29.45 -12.12
N GLN A 67 -4.47 28.47 -11.80
CA GLN A 67 -4.09 28.13 -10.45
C GLN A 67 -2.98 29.07 -9.97
N THR A 68 -3.08 29.53 -8.73
CA THR A 68 -2.04 30.36 -8.09
C THR A 68 -1.65 29.73 -6.77
N VAL A 69 -0.38 29.40 -6.61
CA VAL A 69 0.16 28.82 -5.36
C VAL A 69 0.68 29.94 -4.47
N ALA A 70 0.30 29.93 -3.21
CA ALA A 70 0.76 30.86 -2.19
C ALA A 70 1.45 30.11 -1.04
N PRO A 71 2.53 30.66 -0.47
CA PRO A 71 3.17 30.09 0.70
C PRO A 71 2.33 30.32 1.96
N LEU A 72 2.44 29.44 2.94
CA LEU A 72 1.85 29.57 4.29
C LEU A 72 2.96 29.77 5.34
N ASP A 73 3.82 30.73 5.12
CA ASP A 73 4.89 31.11 6.05
C ASP A 73 4.63 32.49 6.67
N ALA A 74 5.60 32.98 7.45
CA ALA A 74 5.48 34.29 8.11
C ALA A 74 5.39 35.48 7.14
N SER A 75 5.78 35.30 5.88
CA SER A 75 5.69 36.32 4.81
C SER A 75 4.36 36.31 4.06
N SER A 76 3.52 35.28 4.31
CA SER A 76 2.25 35.09 3.61
C SER A 76 1.21 36.17 4.02
N PRO A 77 0.48 36.76 3.07
CA PRO A 77 -0.69 37.57 3.38
C PRO A 77 -1.88 36.70 3.83
N LEU A 78 -1.81 35.36 3.67
CA LEU A 78 -2.91 34.47 4.02
C LEU A 78 -2.93 34.19 5.52
N SER A 79 -4.10 34.41 6.10
CA SER A 79 -4.41 34.11 7.50
C SER A 79 -5.50 33.05 7.58
N TYR A 80 -5.84 32.60 8.78
CA TYR A 80 -6.95 31.65 8.97
C TYR A 80 -8.26 32.14 8.31
N SER A 81 -8.53 33.45 8.34
CA SER A 81 -9.73 34.02 7.71
C SER A 81 -9.81 33.78 6.19
N SER A 82 -8.67 33.55 5.53
CA SER A 82 -8.62 33.19 4.10
C SER A 82 -9.18 31.78 3.82
N PHE A 83 -9.33 30.95 4.85
CA PHE A 83 -9.83 29.56 4.79
C PHE A 83 -11.13 29.38 5.60
N ALA A 84 -11.69 30.48 6.11
CA ALA A 84 -12.90 30.45 6.94
C ALA A 84 -14.06 29.75 6.20
N GLY A 85 -14.75 28.84 6.90
CA GLY A 85 -15.83 28.02 6.35
C GLY A 85 -15.39 26.83 5.49
N LYS A 86 -14.09 26.67 5.20
CA LYS A 86 -13.53 25.53 4.46
C LYS A 86 -12.70 24.58 5.35
N CYS A 87 -11.91 25.14 6.25
CA CYS A 87 -10.99 24.37 7.12
C CYS A 87 -11.05 24.86 8.57
N SER A 88 -10.69 24.00 9.52
CA SER A 88 -10.43 24.37 10.90
C SER A 88 -9.09 25.09 11.06
N GLN A 89 -8.88 25.81 12.17
CA GLN A 89 -7.58 26.39 12.49
C GLN A 89 -6.49 25.31 12.60
N GLU A 90 -6.83 24.16 13.20
CA GLU A 90 -5.93 23.02 13.34
C GLU A 90 -5.45 22.50 11.97
N ALA A 91 -6.33 22.40 10.97
CA ALA A 91 -5.97 21.99 9.61
C ALA A 91 -5.04 23.00 8.93
N VAL A 92 -5.20 24.30 9.19
CA VAL A 92 -4.31 25.35 8.67
C VAL A 92 -2.92 25.23 9.31
N ASP A 93 -2.87 25.07 10.64
CA ASP A 93 -1.60 24.97 11.38
C ASP A 93 -0.85 23.68 11.03
N ASP A 94 -1.56 22.58 10.81
CA ASP A 94 -1.01 21.31 10.34
C ASP A 94 -0.36 21.48 8.95
N THR A 95 -1.07 22.04 7.97
CA THR A 95 -0.50 22.30 6.63
C THR A 95 0.67 23.27 6.68
N LYS A 96 0.66 24.28 7.59
CA LYS A 96 1.81 25.17 7.80
C LYS A 96 3.06 24.45 8.25
N THR A 97 2.93 23.44 9.10
CA THR A 97 4.08 22.64 9.57
C THR A 97 4.56 21.66 8.51
N GLY A 98 3.66 21.12 7.68
CA GLY A 98 3.92 20.23 6.56
C GLY A 98 4.40 20.95 5.30
N LEU A 99 3.69 20.76 4.18
CA LEU A 99 4.03 21.33 2.86
C LEU A 99 4.04 22.87 2.88
N GLY A 100 3.15 23.47 3.63
CA GLY A 100 3.08 24.93 3.83
C GLY A 100 2.70 25.72 2.59
N LEU A 101 1.82 25.18 1.75
CA LEU A 101 1.32 25.80 0.52
C LEU A 101 -0.21 25.84 0.51
N ALA A 102 -0.76 26.85 -0.14
CA ALA A 102 -2.17 26.96 -0.48
C ALA A 102 -2.33 27.27 -1.98
N MET A 103 -3.46 26.90 -2.55
CA MET A 103 -3.81 27.20 -3.94
C MET A 103 -4.99 28.17 -3.99
N GLY A 104 -4.83 29.27 -4.70
CA GLY A 104 -5.90 30.19 -5.05
C GLY A 104 -6.67 29.68 -6.27
N LEU A 105 -7.97 29.57 -6.12
CA LEU A 105 -8.95 29.32 -7.17
C LEU A 105 -9.91 30.50 -7.26
N TYR A 106 -10.85 30.49 -8.21
CA TYR A 106 -11.79 31.62 -8.42
C TYR A 106 -12.67 31.95 -7.20
N ASP A 107 -12.91 30.98 -6.31
CA ASP A 107 -13.76 31.11 -5.11
C ASP A 107 -12.95 31.19 -3.80
N GLY A 108 -11.64 31.41 -3.88
CA GLY A 108 -10.77 31.64 -2.74
C GLY A 108 -9.64 30.61 -2.62
N TYR A 109 -9.03 30.54 -1.43
CA TYR A 109 -7.88 29.71 -1.19
C TYR A 109 -8.26 28.35 -0.58
N TYR A 110 -7.49 27.32 -0.95
CA TYR A 110 -7.55 25.96 -0.44
C TYR A 110 -6.17 25.52 0.01
N LEU A 111 -6.08 24.81 1.12
CA LEU A 111 -4.81 24.22 1.58
C LEU A 111 -4.37 23.12 0.61
N ILE A 112 -3.06 22.95 0.41
CA ILE A 112 -2.52 21.86 -0.41
C ILE A 112 -1.98 20.78 0.52
N ARG A 113 -2.55 19.58 0.42
CA ARG A 113 -2.12 18.39 1.17
C ARG A 113 -0.82 17.85 0.60
N ASP A 114 0.02 17.21 1.42
CA ASP A 114 1.28 16.60 0.98
C ASP A 114 1.09 15.60 -0.18
N THR A 115 -0.04 14.87 -0.19
CA THR A 115 -0.40 13.92 -1.26
C THR A 115 -0.55 14.59 -2.62
N ALA A 116 -0.96 15.86 -2.67
CA ALA A 116 -1.12 16.62 -3.91
C ALA A 116 0.20 17.10 -4.52
N TYR A 117 1.29 17.13 -3.72
CA TYR A 117 2.54 17.75 -4.15
C TYR A 117 3.11 17.16 -5.44
N LYS A 118 3.16 15.82 -5.54
CA LYS A 118 3.67 15.15 -6.74
C LYS A 118 2.82 15.45 -7.97
N SER A 119 1.51 15.34 -7.86
CA SER A 119 0.60 15.61 -8.98
C SER A 119 0.63 17.08 -9.40
N LEU A 120 0.83 18.00 -8.46
CA LEU A 120 1.03 19.43 -8.74
C LEU A 120 2.33 19.68 -9.54
N LEU A 121 3.44 19.04 -9.15
CA LEU A 121 4.69 19.11 -9.92
C LEU A 121 4.51 18.53 -11.34
N ASP A 122 3.75 17.45 -11.49
CA ASP A 122 3.43 16.86 -12.79
C ASP A 122 2.62 17.83 -13.68
N ARG A 123 1.71 18.63 -13.09
CA ARG A 123 0.98 19.69 -13.82
C ARG A 123 1.89 20.86 -14.20
N ALA A 124 2.77 21.26 -13.30
CA ALA A 124 3.79 22.27 -13.58
C ALA A 124 4.89 21.80 -14.54
N LYS A 125 4.93 20.50 -14.90
CA LYS A 125 5.96 19.89 -15.77
C LYS A 125 7.39 20.08 -15.24
N ILE A 126 7.55 20.08 -13.92
CA ILE A 126 8.84 20.20 -13.24
C ILE A 126 9.13 18.99 -12.35
N SER A 127 10.40 18.68 -12.20
CA SER A 127 10.86 17.62 -11.31
C SER A 127 12.25 17.94 -10.78
N GLY A 128 12.62 17.33 -9.66
CA GLY A 128 13.98 17.44 -9.13
C GLY A 128 14.02 17.33 -7.61
N SER A 129 15.08 16.71 -7.08
CA SER A 129 15.29 16.51 -5.64
C SER A 129 15.60 17.78 -4.86
N ALA A 130 15.86 18.90 -5.55
CA ALA A 130 16.08 20.20 -4.95
C ALA A 130 14.76 20.92 -4.60
N LEU A 131 13.67 20.67 -5.33
CA LEU A 131 12.40 21.37 -5.16
C LEU A 131 11.86 21.33 -3.71
N PRO A 132 11.79 20.18 -3.03
CA PRO A 132 11.31 20.12 -1.65
C PRO A 132 12.24 20.76 -0.63
N LYS A 133 13.46 21.17 -1.04
CA LYS A 133 14.45 21.86 -0.19
C LYS A 133 14.38 23.39 -0.32
N LEU A 134 13.63 23.91 -1.28
CA LEU A 134 13.41 25.34 -1.45
C LEU A 134 12.58 25.90 -0.28
N SER A 135 12.77 27.18 0.03
CA SER A 135 11.83 27.88 0.88
C SER A 135 10.43 27.89 0.24
N ARG A 136 9.39 27.91 1.04
CA ARG A 136 7.98 27.89 0.57
C ARG A 136 7.68 29.01 -0.38
N THR A 137 8.18 30.20 -0.09
CA THR A 137 8.04 31.37 -0.96
C THR A 137 8.67 31.14 -2.34
N VAL A 138 9.90 30.63 -2.39
CA VAL A 138 10.59 30.33 -3.65
C VAL A 138 9.90 29.18 -4.38
N LEU A 139 9.50 28.12 -3.67
CA LEU A 139 8.78 27.00 -4.27
C LEU A 139 7.44 27.48 -4.90
N ALA A 140 6.67 28.30 -4.19
CA ALA A 140 5.42 28.86 -4.71
C ALA A 140 5.66 29.72 -5.97
N ALA A 141 6.70 30.55 -5.98
CA ALA A 141 7.06 31.34 -7.15
C ALA A 141 7.42 30.46 -8.35
N VAL A 142 8.27 29.44 -8.16
CA VAL A 142 8.65 28.49 -9.23
C VAL A 142 7.42 27.75 -9.74
N LEU A 143 6.52 27.30 -8.85
CA LEU A 143 5.29 26.63 -9.26
C LEU A 143 4.40 27.54 -10.10
N ASN A 144 4.21 28.79 -9.69
CA ASN A 144 3.38 29.76 -10.42
C ASN A 144 3.93 30.03 -11.82
N GLU A 145 5.23 30.31 -11.94
CA GLU A 145 5.86 30.52 -13.25
C GLU A 145 5.65 29.31 -14.18
N CYS A 146 5.81 28.10 -13.65
CA CYS A 146 5.65 26.88 -14.45
C CYS A 146 4.17 26.59 -14.77
N LEU A 147 3.25 26.72 -13.82
CA LEU A 147 1.82 26.45 -14.02
C LEU A 147 1.23 27.43 -15.07
N HIS A 148 1.62 28.69 -15.05
CA HIS A 148 1.13 29.71 -15.99
C HIS A 148 1.50 29.42 -17.44
N LEU A 149 2.53 28.62 -17.71
CA LEU A 149 2.92 28.19 -19.04
C LEU A 149 1.99 27.13 -19.66
N HIS A 150 1.09 26.53 -18.86
CA HIS A 150 0.29 25.38 -19.29
C HIS A 150 -1.21 25.69 -19.28
N SER A 151 -1.85 25.66 -20.44
CA SER A 151 -3.29 25.91 -20.60
C SER A 151 -4.16 24.66 -20.52
N ALA A 152 -3.57 23.48 -20.20
CA ALA A 152 -4.30 22.24 -20.10
C ALA A 152 -5.34 22.28 -18.96
N GLU A 153 -6.36 21.43 -19.05
CA GLU A 153 -7.32 21.20 -17.97
C GLU A 153 -6.65 20.38 -16.84
N ALA A 154 -7.03 20.70 -15.61
CA ALA A 154 -6.71 19.94 -14.41
C ALA A 154 -7.99 19.54 -13.70
N LEU A 155 -7.96 18.35 -13.06
CA LEU A 155 -9.01 17.85 -12.19
C LEU A 155 -8.50 17.81 -10.75
N LEU A 156 -9.07 18.65 -9.90
CA LEU A 156 -8.71 18.74 -8.48
C LEU A 156 -9.54 17.78 -7.66
N LEU A 157 -8.88 17.05 -6.77
CA LEU A 157 -9.53 16.31 -5.70
C LEU A 157 -9.54 17.15 -4.43
N LEU A 158 -10.72 17.61 -4.03
CA LEU A 158 -10.93 18.41 -2.82
C LEU A 158 -11.62 17.57 -1.75
N ARG A 159 -11.05 17.59 -0.54
CA ARG A 159 -11.63 16.99 0.66
C ARG A 159 -11.37 17.89 1.86
N GLU A 160 -12.40 18.15 2.63
CA GLU A 160 -12.29 18.90 3.90
C GLU A 160 -11.57 20.25 3.74
N GLY A 161 -11.79 20.93 2.61
CA GLY A 161 -11.16 22.20 2.30
C GLY A 161 -9.69 22.14 1.89
N LYS A 162 -9.13 20.93 1.73
CA LYS A 162 -7.77 20.70 1.23
C LYS A 162 -7.79 20.08 -0.17
N ILE A 163 -6.82 20.45 -1.01
CA ILE A 163 -6.55 19.80 -2.29
C ILE A 163 -5.66 18.59 -2.02
N SER A 164 -6.19 17.40 -2.28
CA SER A 164 -5.52 16.12 -2.05
C SER A 164 -4.79 15.59 -3.29
N ALA A 165 -5.19 16.03 -4.49
CA ALA A 165 -4.50 15.74 -5.75
C ALA A 165 -4.84 16.78 -6.83
N VAL A 166 -3.95 16.89 -7.85
CA VAL A 166 -4.12 17.72 -9.04
C VAL A 166 -3.88 16.85 -10.27
N HIS A 167 -4.92 16.15 -10.72
CA HIS A 167 -4.84 15.26 -11.88
C HIS A 167 -4.95 16.00 -13.21
N SER A 168 -4.75 15.27 -14.32
CA SER A 168 -5.15 15.76 -15.64
C SER A 168 -6.66 15.89 -15.72
N GLY A 169 -7.13 16.93 -16.36
CA GLY A 169 -8.56 17.13 -16.64
C GLY A 169 -9.08 16.25 -17.78
N ASP A 170 -8.20 15.54 -18.50
CA ASP A 170 -8.57 14.59 -19.53
C ASP A 170 -8.85 13.21 -18.93
N ALA A 171 -10.05 12.68 -19.16
CA ALA A 171 -10.46 11.35 -18.72
C ALA A 171 -9.59 10.20 -19.32
N VAL A 172 -8.87 10.45 -20.40
CA VAL A 172 -7.88 9.50 -20.94
C VAL A 172 -6.69 9.40 -19.99
N ASP A 173 -6.30 10.51 -19.36
CA ASP A 173 -5.15 10.56 -18.44
C ASP A 173 -5.55 10.22 -17.00
N TYR A 174 -6.79 10.58 -16.58
CA TYR A 174 -7.30 10.23 -15.25
C TYR A 174 -8.81 9.96 -15.27
N SER A 175 -9.19 8.78 -14.75
CA SER A 175 -10.59 8.36 -14.58
C SER A 175 -10.91 8.22 -13.10
N VAL A 176 -11.98 8.87 -12.65
CA VAL A 176 -12.46 8.76 -11.27
C VAL A 176 -13.13 7.41 -11.07
N LEU A 177 -12.63 6.64 -10.11
CA LEU A 177 -13.21 5.38 -9.65
C LEU A 177 -13.49 5.51 -8.14
N PRO A 178 -14.72 5.75 -7.70
CA PRO A 178 -15.04 5.94 -6.29
C PRO A 178 -14.62 4.72 -5.45
N ILE A 179 -13.95 4.97 -4.32
CA ILE A 179 -13.41 3.89 -3.48
C ILE A 179 -14.53 3.05 -2.90
N SER A 180 -15.64 3.65 -2.48
CA SER A 180 -16.81 2.94 -1.96
C SER A 180 -17.41 1.98 -2.99
N GLU A 181 -17.53 2.40 -4.26
CA GLU A 181 -18.02 1.55 -5.34
C GLU A 181 -17.08 0.38 -5.65
N LEU A 182 -15.75 0.64 -5.67
CA LEU A 182 -14.75 -0.42 -5.83
C LEU A 182 -14.83 -1.46 -4.70
N LEU A 183 -14.95 -1.02 -3.44
CA LEU A 183 -15.08 -1.89 -2.27
C LEU A 183 -16.38 -2.69 -2.32
N GLY A 184 -17.52 -2.06 -2.63
CA GLY A 184 -18.82 -2.71 -2.76
C GLY A 184 -18.85 -3.77 -3.86
N THR A 185 -18.28 -3.43 -5.02
CA THR A 185 -18.14 -4.33 -6.17
C THR A 185 -17.25 -5.53 -5.83
N LEU A 186 -16.09 -5.29 -5.22
CA LEU A 186 -15.19 -6.36 -4.78
C LEU A 186 -15.89 -7.30 -3.78
N LYS A 187 -16.57 -6.75 -2.78
CA LYS A 187 -17.29 -7.56 -1.78
C LYS A 187 -18.36 -8.42 -2.42
N THR A 188 -19.15 -7.87 -3.32
CA THR A 188 -20.18 -8.61 -4.07
C THR A 188 -19.57 -9.78 -4.86
N LYS A 189 -18.47 -9.54 -5.56
CA LYS A 189 -17.76 -10.58 -6.33
C LYS A 189 -17.14 -11.65 -5.42
N LEU A 190 -16.56 -11.24 -4.27
CA LEU A 190 -16.00 -12.16 -3.28
C LEU A 190 -17.08 -13.06 -2.68
N ASP A 191 -18.26 -12.51 -2.34
CA ASP A 191 -19.37 -13.29 -1.79
C ASP A 191 -19.92 -14.30 -2.79
N ALA A 192 -20.01 -13.90 -4.05
CA ALA A 192 -20.49 -14.78 -5.12
C ALA A 192 -19.49 -15.92 -5.43
N ARG A 193 -18.19 -15.60 -5.49
CA ARG A 193 -17.15 -16.55 -5.91
C ARG A 193 -16.59 -17.38 -4.76
N PHE A 194 -16.47 -16.78 -3.58
CA PHE A 194 -15.85 -17.35 -2.38
C PHE A 194 -16.79 -17.19 -1.17
N PRO A 195 -17.91 -17.91 -1.12
CA PRO A 195 -18.79 -17.87 0.03
C PRO A 195 -18.04 -18.26 1.31
N GLY A 196 -18.34 -17.57 2.40
CA GLY A 196 -17.63 -17.75 3.66
C GLY A 196 -16.28 -17.02 3.73
N ASN A 197 -16.00 -16.07 2.82
CA ASN A 197 -14.85 -15.17 2.96
C ASN A 197 -14.95 -14.34 4.25
N ILE A 198 -13.81 -14.06 4.86
CA ILE A 198 -13.72 -13.34 6.13
C ILE A 198 -12.88 -12.08 5.90
N PHE A 199 -13.43 -10.91 6.21
CA PHE A 199 -12.68 -9.66 6.23
C PHE A 199 -11.60 -9.74 7.30
N LEU A 200 -10.35 -9.49 6.92
CA LEU A 200 -9.20 -9.62 7.82
C LEU A 200 -8.80 -8.27 8.41
N ALA A 201 -8.60 -7.28 7.56
CA ALA A 201 -8.20 -5.94 7.96
C ALA A 201 -8.43 -4.94 6.81
N GLY A 202 -8.69 -3.69 7.18
CA GLY A 202 -8.67 -2.54 6.30
C GLY A 202 -7.74 -1.45 6.82
N TYR A 203 -7.18 -0.67 5.91
CA TYR A 203 -6.38 0.50 6.19
C TYR A 203 -6.71 1.59 5.20
N THR A 204 -6.74 2.83 5.65
CA THR A 204 -6.79 4.01 4.77
C THR A 204 -6.04 5.18 5.38
N ASP A 205 -5.37 5.92 4.51
CA ASP A 205 -4.85 7.26 4.75
C ASP A 205 -5.21 8.16 3.57
N HIS A 206 -4.61 9.35 3.46
CA HIS A 206 -4.89 10.24 2.33
C HIS A 206 -4.29 9.80 1.01
N ALA A 207 -3.36 8.86 1.01
CA ALA A 207 -2.65 8.41 -0.18
C ALA A 207 -3.21 7.09 -0.72
N ILE A 208 -3.64 6.19 0.16
CA ILE A 208 -3.95 4.81 -0.19
C ILE A 208 -5.05 4.20 0.66
N THR A 209 -5.81 3.31 0.06
CA THR A 209 -6.77 2.43 0.74
C THR A 209 -6.40 0.99 0.46
N SER A 210 -6.35 0.14 1.49
CA SER A 210 -6.16 -1.30 1.33
C SER A 210 -7.14 -2.10 2.19
N ALA A 211 -7.57 -3.25 1.68
CA ALA A 211 -8.47 -4.18 2.38
C ALA A 211 -8.08 -5.61 2.06
N SER A 212 -8.17 -6.50 3.05
CA SER A 212 -7.78 -7.89 2.90
C SER A 212 -8.86 -8.84 3.41
N TRP A 213 -9.00 -9.97 2.72
CA TRP A 213 -9.92 -11.06 3.08
C TRP A 213 -9.21 -12.38 3.10
N GLN A 214 -9.65 -13.28 3.99
CA GLN A 214 -9.30 -14.70 3.98
C GLN A 214 -10.40 -15.50 3.30
N LEU A 215 -10.01 -16.62 2.68
CA LEU A 215 -10.87 -17.54 1.95
C LEU A 215 -10.78 -18.96 2.58
N PRO A 216 -11.18 -19.14 3.86
CA PRO A 216 -10.93 -20.38 4.58
C PRO A 216 -11.68 -21.58 3.98
N ALA A 217 -12.88 -21.37 3.44
CA ALA A 217 -13.66 -22.43 2.82
C ALA A 217 -13.01 -23.00 1.53
N GLN A 218 -12.17 -22.22 0.86
CA GLN A 218 -11.46 -22.61 -0.36
C GLN A 218 -10.04 -23.12 -0.11
N ARG A 219 -9.65 -23.30 1.16
CA ARG A 219 -8.28 -23.67 1.52
C ARG A 219 -7.84 -25.00 0.92
N GLU A 220 -8.67 -26.04 1.00
CA GLU A 220 -8.30 -27.36 0.45
C GLU A 220 -8.21 -27.29 -1.08
N ASP A 221 -9.15 -26.66 -1.74
CA ASP A 221 -9.18 -26.57 -3.20
C ASP A 221 -8.00 -25.76 -3.76
N LEU A 222 -7.62 -24.63 -3.11
CA LEU A 222 -6.57 -23.75 -3.58
C LEU A 222 -5.17 -24.15 -3.10
N LEU A 223 -5.06 -24.70 -1.90
CA LEU A 223 -3.77 -24.96 -1.25
C LEU A 223 -3.51 -26.44 -0.93
N GLY A 224 -4.48 -27.35 -1.12
CA GLY A 224 -4.36 -28.74 -0.67
C GLY A 224 -3.12 -29.44 -1.22
N THR A 225 -2.82 -29.30 -2.52
CA THR A 225 -1.60 -29.87 -3.14
C THR A 225 -0.33 -29.25 -2.59
N TYR A 226 -0.31 -27.92 -2.45
CA TYR A 226 0.84 -27.20 -1.89
C TYR A 226 1.08 -27.54 -0.42
N ALA A 227 0.02 -27.66 0.37
CA ALA A 227 0.13 -28.07 1.78
C ALA A 227 0.69 -29.50 1.93
N LYS A 228 0.29 -30.43 1.07
CA LYS A 228 0.85 -31.80 1.03
C LYS A 228 2.34 -31.78 0.67
N LEU A 229 2.72 -30.95 -0.31
CA LEU A 229 4.12 -30.80 -0.71
C LEU A 229 4.98 -30.21 0.40
N LEU A 230 4.49 -29.17 1.09
CA LEU A 230 5.16 -28.58 2.25
C LEU A 230 5.34 -29.61 3.37
N ALA A 231 4.31 -30.40 3.68
CA ALA A 231 4.37 -31.42 4.71
C ALA A 231 5.39 -32.50 4.36
N ALA A 232 5.44 -32.96 3.09
CA ALA A 232 6.42 -33.93 2.61
C ALA A 232 7.86 -33.40 2.70
N ASN A 233 8.06 -32.10 2.65
CA ASN A 233 9.36 -31.43 2.81
C ASN A 233 9.64 -30.96 4.25
N GLY A 234 9.01 -31.56 5.26
CA GLY A 234 9.24 -31.24 6.67
C GLY A 234 8.65 -29.95 7.18
N LYS A 235 7.81 -29.27 6.36
CA LYS A 235 7.20 -27.95 6.68
C LYS A 235 5.72 -28.09 7.06
N ALA A 236 5.32 -29.16 7.72
CA ALA A 236 3.93 -29.46 8.09
C ALA A 236 3.27 -28.35 8.93
N THR A 237 4.03 -27.76 9.86
CA THR A 237 3.53 -26.65 10.72
C THR A 237 3.14 -25.43 9.87
N MET A 238 3.98 -25.06 8.92
CA MET A 238 3.68 -23.98 7.97
C MET A 238 2.45 -24.32 7.12
N ALA A 239 2.43 -25.54 6.55
CA ALA A 239 1.29 -26.03 5.78
C ALA A 239 -0.04 -25.92 6.54
N GLY A 240 -0.05 -26.24 7.84
CA GLY A 240 -1.25 -26.16 8.68
C GLY A 240 -1.79 -24.77 8.92
N ARG A 241 -0.95 -23.75 8.86
CA ARG A 241 -1.30 -22.35 9.16
C ARG A 241 -1.81 -21.58 7.94
N LEU A 242 -1.34 -21.88 6.74
CA LEU A 242 -1.63 -21.10 5.55
C LEU A 242 -3.11 -21.14 5.16
N THR A 243 -3.65 -19.97 4.87
CA THR A 243 -5.01 -19.76 4.37
C THR A 243 -4.93 -18.86 3.14
N PRO A 244 -5.61 -19.19 2.02
CA PRO A 244 -5.66 -18.30 0.86
C PRO A 244 -6.41 -17.02 1.20
N GLY A 245 -6.06 -15.94 0.52
CA GLY A 245 -6.70 -14.65 0.72
C GLY A 245 -6.55 -13.75 -0.49
N VAL A 246 -7.20 -12.61 -0.41
CA VAL A 246 -7.13 -11.54 -1.42
C VAL A 246 -6.85 -10.21 -0.72
N ARG A 247 -6.06 -9.36 -1.40
CA ARG A 247 -5.86 -7.97 -0.98
C ARG A 247 -6.27 -7.03 -2.10
N PHE A 248 -7.04 -6.05 -1.76
CA PHE A 248 -7.38 -4.90 -2.57
C PHE A 248 -6.55 -3.69 -2.15
N ILE A 249 -6.15 -2.89 -3.14
CA ILE A 249 -5.43 -1.64 -2.95
C ILE A 249 -5.93 -0.66 -4.00
N THR A 250 -6.14 0.60 -3.59
CA THR A 250 -6.46 1.69 -4.53
C THR A 250 -5.99 3.04 -4.00
N SER A 251 -5.98 4.04 -4.87
CA SER A 251 -5.64 5.42 -4.53
C SER A 251 -6.33 6.38 -5.49
N ASP A 252 -7.04 7.34 -4.97
CA ASP A 252 -7.60 8.45 -5.74
C ASP A 252 -6.64 9.65 -5.88
N THR A 253 -5.49 9.59 -5.20
CA THR A 253 -4.41 10.59 -5.35
C THR A 253 -3.36 10.19 -6.39
N GLY A 254 -3.56 9.06 -7.10
CA GLY A 254 -2.68 8.57 -8.16
C GLY A 254 -1.43 7.84 -7.68
N VAL A 255 -1.37 7.43 -6.42
CA VAL A 255 -0.27 6.64 -5.86
C VAL A 255 -0.35 5.18 -6.30
N ALA A 256 -1.56 4.64 -6.45
CA ALA A 256 -1.80 3.27 -6.88
C ALA A 256 -3.01 3.17 -7.79
N SER A 257 -3.01 2.20 -8.71
CA SER A 257 -4.19 1.76 -9.45
C SER A 257 -5.14 0.99 -8.54
N ALA A 258 -6.38 0.77 -8.97
CA ALA A 258 -7.27 -0.20 -8.33
C ALA A 258 -6.75 -1.62 -8.60
N LYS A 259 -6.15 -2.25 -7.59
CA LYS A 259 -5.44 -3.54 -7.71
C LYS A 259 -6.07 -4.58 -6.79
N VAL A 260 -6.14 -5.82 -7.28
CA VAL A 260 -6.44 -7.00 -6.47
C VAL A 260 -5.33 -8.01 -6.65
N SER A 261 -4.83 -8.57 -5.56
CA SER A 261 -3.78 -9.58 -5.56
C SER A 261 -4.16 -10.79 -4.71
N ALA A 262 -3.68 -11.96 -5.12
CA ALA A 262 -3.74 -13.16 -4.30
C ALA A 262 -2.66 -13.12 -3.21
N LEU A 263 -2.99 -13.62 -2.02
CA LEU A 263 -2.06 -13.73 -0.91
C LEU A 263 -2.32 -15.02 -0.11
N LEU A 264 -1.32 -15.39 0.68
CA LEU A 264 -1.46 -16.39 1.73
C LEU A 264 -1.36 -15.70 3.08
N THR A 265 -2.26 -16.06 3.98
CA THR A 265 -2.29 -15.57 5.36
C THR A 265 -2.12 -16.73 6.34
N GLY A 266 -1.97 -16.44 7.63
CA GLY A 266 -1.93 -17.48 8.68
C GLY A 266 -0.54 -17.80 9.20
N ASP A 267 0.51 -17.27 8.61
CA ASP A 267 1.84 -17.15 9.21
C ASP A 267 2.05 -15.72 9.75
N GLN A 268 3.25 -15.37 10.15
CA GLN A 268 3.52 -14.08 10.80
C GLN A 268 3.14 -12.88 9.91
N HIS A 269 3.29 -13.03 8.59
CA HIS A 269 2.99 -11.97 7.61
C HIS A 269 2.22 -12.51 6.41
N PRO A 270 1.39 -11.66 5.75
CA PRO A 270 0.79 -12.01 4.47
C PRO A 270 1.87 -12.22 3.41
N ILE A 271 1.78 -13.32 2.68
CA ILE A 271 2.69 -13.66 1.58
C ILE A 271 1.97 -13.35 0.28
N HIS A 272 2.45 -12.34 -0.46
CA HIS A 272 1.91 -12.02 -1.77
C HIS A 272 2.36 -13.06 -2.79
N ILE A 273 1.38 -13.65 -3.50
CA ILE A 273 1.62 -14.67 -4.51
C ILE A 273 1.07 -14.22 -5.87
N GLY A 274 1.85 -14.48 -6.93
CA GLY A 274 1.45 -14.20 -8.30
C GLY A 274 1.43 -12.72 -8.68
N SER A 275 0.84 -12.44 -9.82
CA SER A 275 0.64 -11.10 -10.35
C SER A 275 -0.60 -10.46 -9.74
N CYS A 276 -0.57 -9.16 -9.50
CA CYS A 276 -1.79 -8.41 -9.24
C CYS A 276 -2.54 -8.17 -10.55
N VAL A 277 -3.85 -8.14 -10.48
CA VAL A 277 -4.69 -7.59 -11.53
C VAL A 277 -4.98 -6.14 -11.17
N ALA A 278 -4.80 -5.22 -12.11
CA ALA A 278 -4.91 -3.80 -11.87
C ALA A 278 -5.76 -3.13 -12.94
N VAL A 279 -6.56 -2.17 -12.52
CA VAL A 279 -7.23 -1.22 -13.40
C VAL A 279 -6.69 0.17 -13.06
N ASP A 280 -6.04 0.78 -14.04
CA ASP A 280 -5.49 2.12 -13.89
C ASP A 280 -6.64 3.14 -13.87
N HIS A 281 -6.46 4.21 -13.12
CA HIS A 281 -7.33 5.39 -13.15
C HIS A 281 -7.09 6.21 -14.43
N ARG A 282 -7.12 5.54 -15.61
CA ARG A 282 -6.81 6.12 -16.93
C ARG A 282 -7.68 5.48 -18.02
N HIS A 283 -7.59 6.02 -19.21
CA HIS A 283 -8.20 5.46 -20.42
C HIS A 283 -9.72 5.29 -20.32
N GLN A 284 -10.39 6.20 -19.60
CA GLN A 284 -11.83 6.15 -19.34
C GLN A 284 -12.28 4.87 -18.60
N SER A 285 -11.40 4.31 -17.77
CA SER A 285 -11.69 3.11 -16.97
C SER A 285 -12.96 3.28 -16.15
N LYS A 286 -13.71 2.20 -16.03
CA LYS A 286 -14.99 2.10 -15.32
C LYS A 286 -14.96 0.97 -14.29
N ILE A 287 -15.92 0.96 -13.40
CA ILE A 287 -16.12 -0.12 -12.42
C ILE A 287 -16.26 -1.49 -13.12
N ALA A 288 -16.89 -1.55 -14.30
CA ALA A 288 -17.01 -2.80 -15.08
C ALA A 288 -15.65 -3.38 -15.52
N ASP A 289 -14.65 -2.53 -15.77
CA ASP A 289 -13.29 -2.99 -16.08
C ASP A 289 -12.64 -3.64 -14.84
N PHE A 290 -12.90 -3.08 -13.65
CA PHE A 290 -12.47 -3.64 -12.39
C PHE A 290 -13.16 -4.99 -12.11
N GLU A 291 -14.46 -5.13 -12.39
CA GLU A 291 -15.15 -6.41 -12.28
C GLU A 291 -14.53 -7.51 -13.17
N SER A 292 -14.24 -7.16 -14.43
CA SER A 292 -13.60 -8.08 -15.38
C SER A 292 -12.20 -8.48 -14.93
N ALA A 293 -11.46 -7.54 -14.37
CA ALA A 293 -10.13 -7.77 -13.82
C ALA A 293 -10.15 -8.76 -12.64
N MET A 294 -11.14 -8.66 -11.75
CA MET A 294 -11.29 -9.60 -10.63
C MET A 294 -11.59 -11.03 -11.11
N ASP A 295 -12.43 -11.19 -12.13
CA ASP A 295 -12.74 -12.52 -12.67
C ASP A 295 -11.47 -13.20 -13.23
N GLN A 296 -10.54 -12.43 -13.83
CA GLN A 296 -9.23 -12.94 -14.26
C GLN A 296 -8.35 -13.36 -13.08
N LEU A 297 -8.27 -12.55 -12.01
CA LEU A 297 -7.51 -12.90 -10.83
C LEU A 297 -8.00 -14.22 -10.21
N PHE A 298 -9.30 -14.36 -10.06
CA PHE A 298 -9.88 -15.54 -9.45
C PHE A 298 -9.64 -16.82 -10.29
N ALA A 299 -9.58 -16.69 -11.62
CA ALA A 299 -9.19 -17.78 -12.50
C ALA A 299 -7.72 -18.16 -12.38
N GLN A 300 -6.84 -17.17 -12.11
CA GLN A 300 -5.38 -17.35 -12.05
C GLN A 300 -4.84 -17.69 -10.65
N PHE A 301 -5.68 -17.79 -9.62
CA PHE A 301 -5.22 -18.05 -8.26
C PHE A 301 -4.46 -19.38 -8.17
N GLY A 302 -4.97 -20.43 -8.81
CA GLY A 302 -4.30 -21.73 -8.88
C GLY A 302 -2.93 -21.67 -9.55
N ASP A 303 -2.77 -20.87 -10.60
CA ASP A 303 -1.49 -20.68 -11.29
C ASP A 303 -0.46 -19.99 -10.38
N ALA A 304 -0.88 -19.06 -9.55
CA ALA A 304 -0.02 -18.40 -8.58
C ALA A 304 0.52 -19.39 -7.53
N VAL A 305 -0.34 -20.27 -7.02
CA VAL A 305 0.06 -21.35 -6.10
C VAL A 305 1.00 -22.35 -6.80
N SER A 306 0.72 -22.70 -8.04
CA SER A 306 1.60 -23.61 -8.82
C SER A 306 2.99 -23.04 -9.03
N LYS A 307 3.12 -21.72 -9.28
CA LYS A 307 4.43 -21.05 -9.35
C LYS A 307 5.18 -21.11 -8.02
N LEU A 308 4.48 -20.95 -6.89
CA LEU A 308 5.08 -21.06 -5.57
C LEU A 308 5.58 -22.51 -5.31
N GLN A 309 4.81 -23.52 -5.74
CA GLN A 309 5.23 -24.93 -5.67
C GLN A 309 6.49 -25.19 -6.50
N ALA A 310 6.56 -24.65 -7.71
CA ALA A 310 7.71 -24.81 -8.61
C ALA A 310 9.02 -24.28 -8.00
N LEU A 311 8.98 -23.29 -7.12
CA LEU A 311 10.17 -22.82 -6.41
C LEU A 311 10.79 -23.90 -5.49
N MET A 312 10.01 -24.90 -5.04
CA MET A 312 10.51 -25.98 -4.21
C MET A 312 11.36 -26.99 -4.99
N GLU A 313 11.24 -27.01 -6.32
CA GLU A 313 12.01 -27.88 -7.22
C GLU A 313 13.33 -27.21 -7.66
N VAL A 314 13.49 -25.92 -7.42
CA VAL A 314 14.69 -25.17 -7.79
C VAL A 314 15.70 -25.21 -6.65
N HIS A 315 16.73 -26.03 -6.79
CA HIS A 315 17.85 -26.13 -5.84
C HIS A 315 18.87 -25.03 -6.09
N LEU A 316 19.41 -24.47 -5.02
CA LEU A 316 20.40 -23.42 -5.02
C LEU A 316 21.62 -23.88 -4.21
N ASP A 317 22.79 -23.85 -4.83
CA ASP A 317 24.06 -24.17 -4.19
C ASP A 317 24.59 -22.98 -3.34
N TYR A 318 24.22 -21.75 -3.73
CA TYR A 318 24.63 -20.51 -3.06
C TYR A 318 23.40 -19.66 -2.67
N PRO A 319 22.51 -20.14 -1.78
CA PRO A 319 21.22 -19.51 -1.53
C PRO A 319 21.30 -18.08 -0.96
N VAL A 320 22.31 -17.80 -0.09
CA VAL A 320 22.57 -16.45 0.46
C VAL A 320 22.94 -15.46 -0.65
N ASN A 321 23.80 -15.91 -1.58
CA ASN A 321 24.18 -15.09 -2.73
C ASN A 321 23.01 -14.88 -3.70
N ALA A 322 22.19 -15.92 -3.91
CA ALA A 322 20.98 -15.82 -4.71
C ALA A 322 20.00 -14.81 -4.10
N MET A 323 19.73 -14.89 -2.80
CA MET A 323 18.89 -13.93 -2.07
C MET A 323 19.40 -12.48 -2.24
N THR A 324 20.69 -12.26 -2.04
CA THR A 324 21.33 -10.96 -2.19
C THR A 324 21.12 -10.37 -3.58
N ARG A 325 21.31 -11.19 -4.63
CA ARG A 325 21.16 -10.75 -6.02
C ARG A 325 19.71 -10.51 -6.39
N VAL A 326 18.79 -11.36 -5.92
CA VAL A 326 17.35 -11.18 -6.15
C VAL A 326 16.84 -9.92 -5.44
N CYS A 327 17.20 -9.68 -4.18
CA CYS A 327 16.86 -8.45 -3.47
C CYS A 327 17.34 -7.21 -4.23
N LYS A 328 18.58 -7.24 -4.75
CA LYS A 328 19.11 -6.15 -5.58
C LYS A 328 18.35 -6.00 -6.89
N LYS A 329 18.03 -7.11 -7.59
CA LYS A 329 17.26 -7.12 -8.85
C LYS A 329 15.88 -6.50 -8.68
N LEU A 330 15.23 -6.78 -7.54
CA LEU A 330 13.89 -6.30 -7.22
C LEU A 330 13.89 -4.94 -6.52
N SER A 331 15.06 -4.31 -6.37
CA SER A 331 15.21 -2.99 -5.72
C SER A 331 14.64 -2.98 -4.29
N MET A 332 14.86 -4.06 -3.53
CA MET A 332 14.48 -4.11 -2.12
C MET A 332 15.23 -3.05 -1.29
N PRO A 333 14.59 -2.46 -0.27
CA PRO A 333 15.25 -1.53 0.64
C PRO A 333 16.48 -2.17 1.28
N LYS A 334 17.66 -1.59 1.02
CA LYS A 334 18.96 -2.21 1.32
C LYS A 334 19.08 -2.66 2.77
N LYS A 335 18.76 -1.79 3.74
CA LYS A 335 18.91 -2.10 5.17
C LYS A 335 18.07 -3.32 5.59
N ALA A 336 16.77 -3.31 5.24
CA ALA A 336 15.87 -4.42 5.56
C ALA A 336 16.25 -5.72 4.81
N ALA A 337 16.72 -5.60 3.56
CA ALA A 337 17.22 -6.75 2.81
C ALA A 337 18.49 -7.35 3.42
N ASP A 338 19.47 -6.51 3.81
CA ASP A 338 20.71 -6.96 4.46
C ASP A 338 20.40 -7.67 5.80
N GLU A 339 19.42 -7.17 6.57
CA GLU A 339 18.98 -7.79 7.83
C GLU A 339 18.31 -9.16 7.59
N ALA A 340 17.37 -9.24 6.65
CA ALA A 340 16.72 -10.51 6.28
C ALA A 340 17.72 -11.54 5.73
N ILE A 341 18.72 -11.12 4.94
CA ILE A 341 19.81 -11.98 4.44
C ILE A 341 20.64 -12.51 5.61
N ALA A 342 21.01 -11.66 6.57
CA ALA A 342 21.77 -12.08 7.75
C ALA A 342 20.99 -13.10 8.60
N MET A 343 19.67 -12.93 8.76
CA MET A 343 18.81 -13.89 9.45
C MET A 343 18.77 -15.23 8.71
N PHE A 344 18.67 -15.19 7.38
CA PHE A 344 18.68 -16.41 6.55
C PHE A 344 20.03 -17.13 6.62
N GLU A 345 21.15 -16.41 6.51
CA GLU A 345 22.52 -16.94 6.64
C GLU A 345 22.75 -17.59 8.01
N MET A 346 22.24 -16.96 9.08
CA MET A 346 22.32 -17.52 10.44
C MET A 346 21.54 -18.84 10.57
N ALA A 347 20.39 -18.95 9.90
CA ALA A 347 19.51 -20.14 9.98
C ALA A 347 20.00 -21.31 9.09
N TYR A 348 20.50 -21.02 7.90
CA TYR A 348 20.88 -22.02 6.88
C TYR A 348 22.39 -22.22 6.73
N GLY A 349 23.20 -21.20 7.06
CA GLY A 349 24.64 -21.22 6.83
C GLY A 349 24.96 -21.35 5.34
N ASP A 350 25.99 -22.16 5.04
CA ASP A 350 26.40 -22.46 3.66
C ASP A 350 25.69 -23.69 3.05
N ASN A 351 24.63 -24.17 3.69
CA ASN A 351 23.92 -25.35 3.19
C ASN A 351 23.08 -24.99 1.96
N PRO A 352 23.00 -25.90 0.96
CA PRO A 352 22.06 -25.75 -0.15
C PRO A 352 20.62 -25.61 0.33
N ALA A 353 19.84 -24.78 -0.38
CA ALA A 353 18.42 -24.56 -0.07
C ALA A 353 17.62 -24.54 -1.37
N THR A 354 16.29 -24.47 -1.27
CA THR A 354 15.45 -24.26 -2.44
C THR A 354 15.16 -22.78 -2.67
N ALA A 355 14.82 -22.41 -3.91
CA ALA A 355 14.34 -21.04 -4.20
C ALA A 355 13.11 -20.70 -3.36
N HIS A 356 12.28 -21.68 -2.99
CA HIS A 356 11.17 -21.52 -2.07
C HIS A 356 11.65 -21.07 -0.68
N ASP A 357 12.70 -21.70 -0.12
CA ASP A 357 13.24 -21.32 1.20
C ASP A 357 13.70 -19.86 1.19
N VAL A 358 14.42 -19.47 0.15
CA VAL A 358 14.90 -18.10 -0.03
C VAL A 358 13.74 -17.13 -0.21
N PHE A 359 12.74 -17.47 -1.03
CA PHE A 359 11.54 -16.64 -1.23
C PHE A 359 10.78 -16.44 0.08
N MET A 360 10.64 -17.49 0.89
CA MET A 360 10.00 -17.41 2.19
C MET A 360 10.80 -16.56 3.17
N ALA A 361 12.13 -16.67 3.19
CA ALA A 361 12.98 -15.81 4.01
C ALA A 361 12.92 -14.33 3.61
N MET A 362 12.74 -14.03 2.32
CA MET A 362 12.55 -12.65 1.87
C MET A 362 11.28 -12.00 2.46
N GLN A 363 10.28 -12.79 2.91
CA GLN A 363 9.06 -12.24 3.52
C GLN A 363 9.33 -11.53 4.85
N GLU A 364 10.52 -11.66 5.45
CA GLU A 364 10.94 -10.86 6.61
C GLU A 364 11.14 -9.37 6.25
N ILE A 365 11.44 -9.04 4.99
CA ILE A 365 11.72 -7.66 4.58
C ILE A 365 10.52 -6.72 4.84
N PRO A 366 9.27 -7.00 4.40
CA PRO A 366 8.11 -6.15 4.75
C PRO A 366 7.88 -6.05 6.26
N TYR A 367 8.15 -7.11 7.00
CA TYR A 367 8.01 -7.11 8.46
C TYR A 367 9.00 -6.16 9.13
N ILE A 368 10.28 -6.26 8.79
CA ILE A 368 11.32 -5.34 9.28
C ILE A 368 10.92 -3.89 8.99
N LEU A 369 10.47 -3.60 7.75
CA LEU A 369 10.02 -2.26 7.37
C LEU A 369 8.80 -1.79 8.17
N LYS A 370 7.87 -2.69 8.47
CA LYS A 370 6.69 -2.38 9.29
C LYS A 370 7.07 -2.05 10.72
N THR A 371 8.04 -2.76 11.31
CA THR A 371 8.56 -2.46 12.65
C THR A 371 9.32 -1.13 12.70
N GLU A 372 9.88 -0.71 11.57
CA GLU A 372 10.51 0.62 11.40
C GLU A 372 9.50 1.74 11.09
N HIS A 373 8.20 1.48 11.20
CA HIS A 373 7.13 2.44 10.91
C HIS A 373 7.15 3.00 9.49
N THR A 374 7.59 2.19 8.52
CA THR A 374 7.55 2.56 7.10
C THR A 374 6.09 2.81 6.67
N PRO A 375 5.80 3.90 5.95
CA PRO A 375 4.45 4.18 5.45
C PRO A 375 3.87 3.02 4.63
N GLU A 376 2.58 2.72 4.81
CA GLU A 376 1.89 1.60 4.17
C GLU A 376 2.04 1.62 2.64
N SER A 377 1.97 2.79 2.02
CA SER A 377 2.16 2.95 0.57
C SER A 377 3.52 2.45 0.07
N LYS A 378 4.58 2.55 0.89
CA LYS A 378 5.91 2.01 0.56
C LYS A 378 5.99 0.51 0.81
N LEU A 379 5.36 0.01 1.89
CA LEU A 379 5.27 -1.42 2.18
C LEU A 379 4.62 -2.18 1.02
N LEU A 380 3.52 -1.67 0.49
CA LEU A 380 2.80 -2.26 -0.63
C LEU A 380 3.65 -2.37 -1.90
N ILE A 381 4.49 -1.38 -2.18
CA ILE A 381 5.44 -1.44 -3.32
C ILE A 381 6.47 -2.55 -3.10
N VAL A 382 6.98 -2.72 -1.87
CA VAL A 382 7.95 -3.77 -1.53
C VAL A 382 7.31 -5.16 -1.68
N GLU A 383 6.11 -5.35 -1.15
CA GLU A 383 5.35 -6.60 -1.26
C GLU A 383 5.04 -6.96 -2.73
N GLU A 384 4.64 -5.99 -3.55
CA GLU A 384 4.42 -6.19 -4.98
C GLU A 384 5.72 -6.56 -5.72
N ASN A 385 6.83 -5.91 -5.41
CA ASN A 385 8.13 -6.24 -5.98
C ASN A 385 8.56 -7.66 -5.55
N MET A 386 8.29 -8.04 -4.31
CA MET A 386 8.59 -9.38 -3.80
C MET A 386 7.81 -10.47 -4.52
N ALA A 387 6.52 -10.26 -4.80
CA ALA A 387 5.73 -11.22 -5.57
C ALA A 387 6.34 -11.50 -6.97
N ARG A 388 7.05 -10.53 -7.56
CA ARG A 388 7.77 -10.73 -8.84
C ARG A 388 8.91 -11.74 -8.74
N ALA A 389 9.45 -12.00 -7.53
CA ALA A 389 10.47 -13.02 -7.32
C ALA A 389 10.01 -14.40 -7.76
N MET A 390 8.71 -14.71 -7.66
CA MET A 390 8.14 -15.99 -8.07
C MET A 390 8.28 -16.27 -9.58
N SER A 391 8.47 -15.24 -10.39
CA SER A 391 8.62 -15.36 -11.86
C SER A 391 10.08 -15.25 -12.32
N LEU A 392 11.04 -15.13 -11.40
CA LEU A 392 12.45 -15.05 -11.75
C LEU A 392 13.03 -16.46 -12.05
N ARG A 393 14.03 -16.50 -12.91
CA ARG A 393 14.87 -17.69 -13.13
C ARG A 393 15.94 -17.75 -12.04
N TRP A 394 15.62 -18.35 -10.92
CA TRP A 394 16.48 -18.36 -9.73
C TRP A 394 17.88 -18.95 -9.99
N SER A 395 18.02 -19.93 -10.89
CA SER A 395 19.31 -20.49 -11.30
C SER A 395 20.28 -19.44 -11.88
N GLU A 396 19.80 -18.35 -12.44
CA GLU A 396 20.66 -17.26 -12.94
C GLU A 396 21.32 -16.45 -11.80
N TYR A 397 20.73 -16.50 -10.59
CA TYR A 397 21.19 -15.81 -9.39
C TYR A 397 22.04 -16.70 -8.48
N ASP A 398 22.00 -18.04 -8.70
CA ASP A 398 22.75 -19.04 -7.95
C ASP A 398 24.22 -19.10 -8.43
N ARG A 399 25.05 -18.23 -7.89
CA ARG A 399 26.47 -18.12 -8.27
C ARG A 399 27.33 -17.92 -7.04
N ALA A 400 28.49 -18.55 -7.02
CA ALA A 400 29.50 -18.28 -6.01
C ALA A 400 29.81 -16.78 -5.88
N ARG A 401 30.28 -16.37 -4.72
CA ARG A 401 30.78 -15.00 -4.52
C ARG A 401 32.03 -14.84 -5.40
N ALA A 402 32.10 -13.77 -6.20
CA ALA A 402 33.32 -13.48 -6.94
C ALA A 402 34.45 -13.34 -5.91
N VAL A 403 35.51 -14.11 -6.05
CA VAL A 403 36.74 -13.96 -5.27
C VAL A 403 37.34 -12.65 -5.76
N SER A 404 37.30 -11.60 -4.92
CA SER A 404 37.92 -10.28 -5.18
C SER A 404 39.40 -10.32 -4.95
#